data_a9400ef90a933005d27eaf0d9a09f82f
#
_entry.id   a9400ef90a933005d27eaf0d9a09f82f
#
_cell.length_a   1.000
_cell.length_b   1.000
_cell.length_c   1.000
_cell.angle_alpha   90.00
_cell.angle_beta   90.00
_cell.angle_gamma   90.00
#
_symmetry.space_group_name_H-M   'P 1'
#
loop_
_entity.id
_entity.type
_entity.pdbx_description
1 polymer ?
#
loop_
_entity_poly.entity_id
_entity_poly.type
_entity_poly.pdbx_seq_one_letter_code
_entity_poly.pdbx_strand_id
1 'polypeptide(L)'
;MFFDPKSDMNDASTFDNPEKIFNLIKDQLLTTQKNRLTAIVVYLRAMKPDDRKLIDNYSKQMDSISGKYANIQNDQEKTAKQKDNWITLDEFKDVIEEIFDEIQKNEILKKKVLNNRDYSLLQSYVLLRMYLEFPLRNDLCNVKIIKSKLDDNGTDNFLLTRTNKTGSKFFLILNNYKTVKIYGKKIYPIDNKLVKLIKILLFFNKSSYLFLRYNREKSLSSNDLTKLMNRIFEKYIGKTVGTSLLRHIQISEYKKNDPTIKQIQEVNQKVEDKFLHSSKMNNEYRKIK
;
A
#
# COMPACT_ATOMS: atom_id res chain seq x y z
N MET A 1 -19.37 7.75 -17.58
CA MET A 1 -18.50 8.94 -17.47
C MET A 1 -19.31 10.02 -16.76
N PHE A 2 -18.80 10.70 -15.74
CA PHE A 2 -19.55 11.68 -14.94
C PHE A 2 -19.70 13.00 -15.66
N PHE A 3 -18.83 13.27 -16.60
CA PHE A 3 -18.85 14.42 -17.48
C PHE A 3 -18.87 13.95 -18.93
N ASP A 4 -19.65 14.61 -19.75
CA ASP A 4 -19.46 14.56 -21.19
C ASP A 4 -18.03 15.09 -21.45
N PRO A 5 -17.15 14.36 -22.16
CA PRO A 5 -15.83 14.86 -22.51
C PRO A 5 -15.86 16.17 -23.31
N LYS A 6 -17.04 16.55 -23.83
CA LYS A 6 -17.30 17.79 -24.56
C LYS A 6 -17.91 18.89 -23.69
N SER A 7 -18.21 18.63 -22.38
CA SER A 7 -18.71 19.66 -21.48
C SER A 7 -17.64 20.69 -21.20
N ASP A 8 -18.02 21.96 -21.24
CA ASP A 8 -17.14 23.07 -20.87
C ASP A 8 -16.80 22.94 -19.37
N MET A 9 -15.52 22.78 -19.08
CA MET A 9 -15.03 22.69 -17.68
C MET A 9 -15.26 24.01 -16.92
N ASN A 10 -15.60 25.08 -17.58
CA ASN A 10 -15.93 26.36 -16.95
C ASN A 10 -17.43 26.49 -16.64
N ASP A 11 -18.28 25.58 -17.11
CA ASP A 11 -19.71 25.58 -16.82
C ASP A 11 -20.04 24.75 -15.58
N ALA A 12 -20.25 25.43 -14.47
CA ALA A 12 -20.64 24.83 -13.20
C ALA A 12 -22.15 24.55 -13.08
N SER A 13 -22.96 24.89 -14.09
CA SER A 13 -24.44 24.71 -14.06
C SER A 13 -24.87 23.25 -13.92
N THR A 14 -24.04 22.33 -14.39
CA THR A 14 -24.25 20.87 -14.23
C THR A 14 -24.49 20.46 -12.77
N PHE A 15 -23.97 21.22 -11.81
CA PHE A 15 -24.09 20.92 -10.36
C PHE A 15 -25.18 21.72 -9.66
N ASP A 16 -25.97 22.55 -10.37
CA ASP A 16 -27.04 23.39 -9.76
C ASP A 16 -28.18 22.53 -9.19
N ASN A 17 -28.30 21.27 -9.61
CA ASN A 17 -29.29 20.33 -9.07
C ASN A 17 -28.59 19.18 -8.31
N PRO A 18 -28.33 19.31 -7.00
CA PRO A 18 -27.70 18.29 -6.19
C PRO A 18 -28.43 16.94 -6.20
N GLU A 19 -29.76 16.93 -6.15
CA GLU A 19 -30.60 15.70 -6.14
C GLU A 19 -30.35 14.84 -7.38
N LYS A 20 -30.26 15.46 -8.55
CA LYS A 20 -29.91 14.75 -9.79
C LYS A 20 -28.55 14.08 -9.69
N ILE A 21 -27.57 14.77 -9.14
CA ILE A 21 -26.21 14.23 -8.96
C ILE A 21 -26.20 13.11 -7.93
N PHE A 22 -26.86 13.28 -6.79
CA PHE A 22 -26.93 12.26 -5.75
C PHE A 22 -27.58 10.96 -6.28
N ASN A 23 -28.65 11.07 -7.05
CA ASN A 23 -29.29 9.92 -7.69
C ASN A 23 -28.37 9.20 -8.69
N LEU A 24 -27.53 9.93 -9.42
CA LEU A 24 -26.54 9.34 -10.36
C LEU A 24 -25.44 8.55 -9.67
N ILE A 25 -25.14 8.84 -8.40
CA ILE A 25 -24.01 8.22 -7.69
C ILE A 25 -24.43 7.23 -6.60
N LYS A 26 -25.72 7.20 -6.23
CA LYS A 26 -26.21 6.44 -5.04
C LYS A 26 -25.87 4.94 -5.05
N ASP A 27 -25.83 4.33 -6.25
CA ASP A 27 -25.57 2.89 -6.39
C ASP A 27 -24.08 2.55 -6.56
N GLN A 28 -23.21 3.57 -6.46
CA GLN A 28 -21.77 3.38 -6.54
C GLN A 28 -21.17 3.05 -5.17
N LEU A 29 -19.94 2.53 -5.17
CA LEU A 29 -19.20 2.31 -3.93
C LEU A 29 -19.08 3.62 -3.11
N LEU A 30 -19.25 3.56 -1.79
CA LEU A 30 -19.17 4.73 -0.91
C LEU A 30 -17.88 5.53 -1.09
N THR A 31 -16.74 4.86 -1.34
CA THR A 31 -15.47 5.53 -1.66
C THR A 31 -15.52 6.32 -2.95
N THR A 32 -16.19 5.80 -3.97
CA THR A 32 -16.39 6.48 -5.25
C THR A 32 -17.33 7.67 -5.10
N GLN A 33 -18.44 7.50 -4.39
CA GLN A 33 -19.38 8.59 -4.06
C GLN A 33 -18.65 9.73 -3.34
N LYS A 34 -17.91 9.40 -2.26
CA LYS A 34 -17.13 10.37 -1.50
C LYS A 34 -16.13 11.13 -2.38
N ASN A 35 -15.35 10.43 -3.19
CA ASN A 35 -14.34 11.06 -4.04
C ASN A 35 -14.98 12.00 -5.05
N ARG A 36 -16.11 11.62 -5.64
CA ARG A 36 -16.85 12.45 -6.58
C ARG A 36 -17.41 13.70 -5.91
N LEU A 37 -18.04 13.55 -4.75
CA LEU A 37 -18.56 14.70 -4.00
C LEU A 37 -17.43 15.62 -3.54
N THR A 38 -16.29 15.08 -3.10
CA THR A 38 -15.11 15.89 -2.78
C THR A 38 -14.66 16.72 -3.98
N ALA A 39 -14.58 16.12 -5.17
CA ALA A 39 -14.19 16.82 -6.38
C ALA A 39 -15.21 17.94 -6.73
N ILE A 40 -16.51 17.66 -6.59
CA ILE A 40 -17.58 18.66 -6.85
C ILE A 40 -17.46 19.83 -5.85
N VAL A 41 -17.29 19.55 -4.55
CA VAL A 41 -17.14 20.60 -3.53
C VAL A 41 -15.92 21.49 -3.82
N VAL A 42 -14.78 20.87 -4.16
CA VAL A 42 -13.56 21.63 -4.53
C VAL A 42 -13.80 22.49 -5.77
N TYR A 43 -14.44 21.94 -6.79
CA TYR A 43 -14.77 22.64 -8.01
C TYR A 43 -15.74 23.81 -7.78
N LEU A 44 -16.84 23.58 -7.03
CA LEU A 44 -17.82 24.63 -6.72
C LEU A 44 -17.20 25.76 -5.89
N ARG A 45 -16.31 25.46 -4.94
CA ARG A 45 -15.57 26.48 -4.19
C ARG A 45 -14.70 27.37 -5.08
N ALA A 46 -14.20 26.84 -6.19
CA ALA A 46 -13.41 27.60 -7.14
C ALA A 46 -14.29 28.41 -8.13
N MET A 47 -15.39 27.82 -8.61
CA MET A 47 -16.19 28.39 -9.69
C MET A 47 -17.40 29.21 -9.21
N LYS A 48 -17.95 28.89 -8.04
CA LYS A 48 -19.13 29.53 -7.44
C LYS A 48 -18.91 29.81 -5.95
N PRO A 49 -17.86 30.55 -5.55
CA PRO A 49 -17.49 30.72 -4.13
C PRO A 49 -18.59 31.39 -3.29
N ASP A 50 -19.46 32.17 -3.89
CA ASP A 50 -20.54 32.88 -3.23
C ASP A 50 -21.81 32.03 -3.05
N ASP A 51 -21.96 30.93 -3.77
CA ASP A 51 -23.10 30.00 -3.61
C ASP A 51 -22.85 29.02 -2.45
N ARG A 52 -22.80 29.57 -1.23
CA ARG A 52 -22.59 28.80 0.00
C ARG A 52 -23.64 27.72 0.20
N LYS A 53 -24.90 28.00 -0.16
CA LYS A 53 -26.00 27.04 0.02
C LYS A 53 -25.81 25.77 -0.82
N LEU A 54 -25.37 25.93 -2.05
CA LEU A 54 -25.07 24.82 -2.97
C LEU A 54 -23.88 24.01 -2.44
N ILE A 55 -22.79 24.70 -2.07
CA ILE A 55 -21.57 24.09 -1.53
C ILE A 55 -21.86 23.32 -0.24
N ASP A 56 -22.66 23.88 0.68
CA ASP A 56 -23.05 23.25 1.93
C ASP A 56 -23.90 22.00 1.72
N ASN A 57 -24.79 22.00 0.72
CA ASN A 57 -25.61 20.83 0.39
C ASN A 57 -24.71 19.64 -0.05
N TYR A 58 -23.77 19.87 -0.96
CA TYR A 58 -22.80 18.85 -1.36
C TYR A 58 -21.88 18.42 -0.21
N SER A 59 -21.43 19.36 0.62
CA SER A 59 -20.58 19.07 1.79
C SER A 59 -21.29 18.19 2.81
N LYS A 60 -22.54 18.49 3.16
CA LYS A 60 -23.36 17.66 4.05
C LYS A 60 -23.53 16.24 3.54
N GLN A 61 -23.79 16.06 2.25
CA GLN A 61 -23.91 14.72 1.66
C GLN A 61 -22.57 13.99 1.68
N MET A 62 -21.47 14.68 1.38
CA MET A 62 -20.10 14.13 1.47
C MET A 62 -19.78 13.67 2.90
N ASP A 63 -20.15 14.44 3.91
CA ASP A 63 -19.91 14.11 5.32
C ASP A 63 -20.76 12.93 5.78
N SER A 64 -22.03 12.86 5.35
CA SER A 64 -22.90 11.71 5.59
C SER A 64 -22.29 10.41 5.03
N ILE A 65 -21.82 10.44 3.78
CA ILE A 65 -21.17 9.27 3.14
C ILE A 65 -19.84 8.95 3.82
N SER A 66 -19.09 9.96 4.24
CA SER A 66 -17.84 9.78 4.98
C SER A 66 -18.08 9.09 6.33
N GLY A 67 -19.13 9.46 7.04
CA GLY A 67 -19.54 8.81 8.29
C GLY A 67 -19.93 7.34 8.09
N LYS A 68 -20.76 7.03 7.07
CA LYS A 68 -21.11 5.66 6.71
C LYS A 68 -19.86 4.81 6.40
N TYR A 69 -18.95 5.37 5.62
CA TYR A 69 -17.69 4.69 5.27
C TYR A 69 -16.79 4.47 6.49
N ALA A 70 -16.69 5.46 7.40
CA ALA A 70 -15.93 5.33 8.63
C ALA A 70 -16.48 4.21 9.53
N ASN A 71 -17.81 4.09 9.66
CA ASN A 71 -18.43 3.01 10.43
C ASN A 71 -18.06 1.63 9.88
N ILE A 72 -18.17 1.45 8.54
CA ILE A 72 -17.75 0.19 7.90
C ILE A 72 -16.25 -0.11 8.13
N GLN A 73 -15.40 0.93 8.13
CA GLN A 73 -13.99 0.72 8.42
C GLN A 73 -13.72 0.37 9.89
N ASN A 74 -14.50 0.93 10.81
CA ASN A 74 -14.37 0.66 12.24
C ASN A 74 -14.81 -0.77 12.61
N ASP A 75 -15.72 -1.37 11.83
CA ASP A 75 -16.09 -2.78 11.98
C ASP A 75 -14.92 -3.73 11.66
N GLN A 76 -13.88 -3.24 10.96
CA GLN A 76 -12.69 -4.00 10.58
C GLN A 76 -12.97 -5.29 9.82
N GLU A 77 -14.13 -5.41 9.20
CA GLU A 77 -14.51 -6.55 8.39
C GLU A 77 -13.81 -6.55 7.03
N LYS A 78 -13.50 -7.75 6.55
CA LYS A 78 -12.99 -7.94 5.19
C LYS A 78 -14.09 -7.66 4.18
N THR A 79 -13.80 -6.85 3.17
CA THR A 79 -14.70 -6.72 2.00
C THR A 79 -14.83 -8.06 1.27
N ALA A 80 -15.88 -8.25 0.46
CA ALA A 80 -16.07 -9.47 -0.34
C ALA A 80 -14.79 -9.81 -1.15
N LYS A 81 -14.25 -8.83 -1.88
CA LYS A 81 -13.00 -9.00 -2.64
C LYS A 81 -11.80 -9.40 -1.76
N GLN A 82 -11.73 -8.90 -0.53
CA GLN A 82 -10.67 -9.31 0.40
C GLN A 82 -10.92 -10.73 0.91
N LYS A 83 -12.17 -11.12 1.21
CA LYS A 83 -12.50 -12.48 1.65
C LYS A 83 -12.08 -13.52 0.59
N ASP A 84 -12.41 -13.27 -0.67
CA ASP A 84 -12.09 -14.16 -1.80
C ASP A 84 -10.58 -14.34 -2.03
N ASN A 85 -9.80 -13.28 -1.78
CA ASN A 85 -8.37 -13.25 -2.06
C ASN A 85 -7.49 -13.26 -0.80
N TRP A 86 -8.09 -13.43 0.39
CA TRP A 86 -7.33 -13.48 1.63
C TRP A 86 -6.50 -14.75 1.71
N ILE A 87 -5.27 -14.59 2.15
CA ILE A 87 -4.36 -15.70 2.48
C ILE A 87 -3.87 -15.55 3.91
N THR A 88 -3.42 -16.64 4.49
CA THR A 88 -2.69 -16.62 5.76
C THR A 88 -1.24 -16.20 5.55
N LEU A 89 -0.55 -15.87 6.63
CA LEU A 89 0.89 -15.60 6.56
C LEU A 89 1.69 -16.88 6.19
N ASP A 90 1.18 -18.05 6.57
CA ASP A 90 1.81 -19.33 6.24
C ASP A 90 1.61 -19.67 4.76
N GLU A 91 0.40 -19.50 4.19
CA GLU A 91 0.21 -19.62 2.73
C GLU A 91 1.11 -18.65 1.95
N PHE A 92 1.39 -17.45 2.50
CA PHE A 92 2.34 -16.53 1.87
C PHE A 92 3.78 -17.07 1.90
N LYS A 93 4.21 -17.69 3.00
CA LYS A 93 5.53 -18.34 3.11
C LYS A 93 5.61 -19.56 2.18
N ASP A 94 4.55 -20.35 2.09
CA ASP A 94 4.50 -21.52 1.20
C ASP A 94 4.69 -21.11 -0.27
N VAL A 95 4.06 -20.02 -0.73
CA VAL A 95 4.32 -19.46 -2.07
C VAL A 95 5.79 -19.11 -2.28
N ILE A 96 6.46 -18.56 -1.25
CA ILE A 96 7.89 -18.26 -1.34
C ILE A 96 8.72 -19.53 -1.48
N GLU A 97 8.41 -20.57 -0.71
CA GLU A 97 9.12 -21.86 -0.78
C GLU A 97 8.86 -22.57 -2.11
N GLU A 98 7.63 -22.58 -2.64
CA GLU A 98 7.34 -23.12 -3.98
C GLU A 98 8.14 -22.45 -5.10
N ILE A 99 8.31 -21.11 -5.02
CA ILE A 99 9.18 -20.37 -5.95
C ILE A 99 10.64 -20.82 -5.80
N PHE A 100 11.08 -21.03 -4.55
CA PHE A 100 12.45 -21.48 -4.29
C PHE A 100 12.70 -22.89 -4.84
N ASP A 101 11.75 -23.81 -4.67
CA ASP A 101 11.79 -25.16 -5.24
C ASP A 101 11.86 -25.12 -6.79
N GLU A 102 11.08 -24.22 -7.42
CA GLU A 102 11.17 -24.02 -8.88
C GLU A 102 12.55 -23.48 -9.29
N ILE A 103 13.16 -22.58 -8.50
CA ILE A 103 14.52 -22.09 -8.73
C ILE A 103 15.54 -23.23 -8.62
N GLN A 104 15.41 -24.11 -7.63
CA GLN A 104 16.29 -25.26 -7.44
C GLN A 104 16.11 -26.28 -8.56
N LYS A 105 14.88 -26.67 -8.89
CA LYS A 105 14.53 -27.60 -9.96
C LYS A 105 15.09 -27.17 -11.32
N ASN A 106 15.05 -25.90 -11.61
CA ASN A 106 15.59 -25.35 -12.86
C ASN A 106 17.08 -25.00 -12.78
N GLU A 107 17.75 -25.33 -11.67
CA GLU A 107 19.18 -25.08 -11.41
C GLU A 107 19.62 -23.62 -11.67
N ILE A 108 18.71 -22.66 -11.42
CA ILE A 108 18.91 -21.25 -11.79
C ILE A 108 20.17 -20.68 -11.17
N LEU A 109 20.48 -21.07 -9.93
CA LEU A 109 21.65 -20.57 -9.20
C LEU A 109 22.98 -21.12 -9.74
N LYS A 110 22.96 -22.18 -10.56
CA LYS A 110 24.17 -22.74 -11.19
C LYS A 110 24.45 -22.12 -12.57
N LYS A 111 23.50 -21.39 -13.15
CA LYS A 111 23.64 -20.80 -14.48
C LYS A 111 24.61 -19.61 -14.47
N LYS A 112 25.41 -19.47 -15.49
CA LYS A 112 26.29 -18.31 -15.69
C LYS A 112 25.53 -17.08 -16.20
N VAL A 113 24.47 -17.31 -16.96
CA VAL A 113 23.60 -16.28 -17.53
C VAL A 113 22.15 -16.72 -17.37
N LEU A 114 21.26 -15.81 -17.00
CA LEU A 114 19.84 -16.06 -16.90
C LEU A 114 19.10 -15.49 -18.13
N ASN A 115 18.20 -16.28 -18.69
CA ASN A 115 17.18 -15.76 -19.58
C ASN A 115 16.14 -14.93 -18.80
N ASN A 116 15.21 -14.27 -19.48
CA ASN A 116 14.24 -13.39 -18.84
C ASN A 116 13.28 -14.14 -17.90
N ARG A 117 12.93 -15.38 -18.19
CA ARG A 117 12.06 -16.22 -17.35
C ARG A 117 12.77 -16.57 -16.04
N ASP A 118 13.99 -17.08 -16.11
CA ASP A 118 14.77 -17.47 -14.94
C ASP A 118 15.08 -16.26 -14.06
N TYR A 119 15.45 -15.13 -14.68
CA TYR A 119 15.67 -13.88 -13.97
C TYR A 119 14.39 -13.39 -13.26
N SER A 120 13.26 -13.44 -13.95
CA SER A 120 11.96 -13.03 -13.38
C SER A 120 11.57 -13.91 -12.17
N LEU A 121 11.86 -15.21 -12.23
CA LEU A 121 11.59 -16.13 -11.12
C LEU A 121 12.48 -15.81 -9.92
N LEU A 122 13.79 -15.62 -10.12
CA LEU A 122 14.72 -15.22 -9.07
C LEU A 122 14.34 -13.85 -8.47
N GLN A 123 13.98 -12.90 -9.33
CA GLN A 123 13.51 -11.57 -8.90
C GLN A 123 12.24 -11.67 -8.07
N SER A 124 11.28 -12.51 -8.45
CA SER A 124 10.03 -12.74 -7.72
C SER A 124 10.30 -13.31 -6.32
N TYR A 125 11.22 -14.26 -6.21
CA TYR A 125 11.65 -14.81 -4.92
C TYR A 125 12.21 -13.73 -3.99
N VAL A 126 13.18 -12.93 -4.48
CA VAL A 126 13.79 -11.84 -3.70
C VAL A 126 12.75 -10.78 -3.32
N LEU A 127 11.85 -10.44 -4.26
CA LEU A 127 10.78 -9.47 -4.04
C LEU A 127 9.84 -9.91 -2.91
N LEU A 128 9.35 -11.15 -2.94
CA LEU A 128 8.45 -11.67 -1.90
C LEU A 128 9.16 -11.79 -0.54
N ARG A 129 10.44 -12.18 -0.52
CA ARG A 129 11.26 -12.17 0.70
C ARG A 129 11.39 -10.76 1.27
N MET A 130 11.56 -9.75 0.43
CA MET A 130 11.53 -8.35 0.88
C MET A 130 10.16 -7.93 1.41
N TYR A 131 9.06 -8.35 0.78
CA TYR A 131 7.72 -8.06 1.29
C TYR A 131 7.39 -8.79 2.59
N LEU A 132 7.97 -9.95 2.83
CA LEU A 132 7.82 -10.64 4.11
C LEU A 132 8.48 -9.86 5.26
N GLU A 133 9.62 -9.22 5.01
CA GLU A 133 10.37 -8.43 5.99
C GLU A 133 9.86 -6.97 6.08
N PHE A 134 9.53 -6.38 4.93
CA PHE A 134 9.09 -4.98 4.81
C PHE A 134 7.70 -4.91 4.18
N PRO A 135 6.61 -4.88 4.97
CA PRO A 135 5.24 -4.82 4.44
C PRO A 135 4.90 -3.44 3.88
N LEU A 136 5.63 -3.02 2.87
CA LEU A 136 5.49 -1.73 2.20
C LEU A 136 4.32 -1.75 1.20
N ARG A 137 3.91 -0.57 0.73
CA ARG A 137 3.05 -0.44 -0.45
C ARG A 137 3.87 -0.77 -1.71
N ASN A 138 3.65 -0.05 -2.79
CA ASN A 138 4.48 -0.20 -3.99
C ASN A 138 5.83 0.55 -3.89
N ASP A 139 6.29 0.88 -2.68
CA ASP A 139 7.49 1.67 -2.43
C ASP A 139 8.79 0.95 -2.83
N LEU A 140 8.72 -0.38 -3.07
CA LEU A 140 9.83 -1.16 -3.63
C LEU A 140 9.98 -1.01 -5.16
N CYS A 141 9.00 -0.44 -5.87
CA CYS A 141 9.21 -0.08 -7.26
C CYS A 141 10.22 1.07 -7.38
N ASN A 142 10.96 1.15 -8.46
CA ASN A 142 11.95 2.20 -8.73
C ASN A 142 13.06 2.37 -7.67
N VAL A 143 13.30 1.39 -6.79
CA VAL A 143 14.42 1.44 -5.84
C VAL A 143 15.73 1.42 -6.61
N LYS A 144 16.53 2.47 -6.46
CA LYS A 144 17.84 2.61 -7.08
C LYS A 144 18.93 1.98 -6.21
N ILE A 145 20.00 1.47 -6.84
CA ILE A 145 21.13 0.85 -6.15
C ILE A 145 22.23 1.90 -6.00
N ILE A 146 22.69 2.12 -4.78
CA ILE A 146 23.83 3.02 -4.48
C ILE A 146 24.87 2.31 -3.63
N LYS A 147 26.12 2.75 -3.72
CA LYS A 147 27.26 2.22 -2.95
C LYS A 147 27.67 3.14 -1.81
N SER A 148 27.40 4.43 -1.92
CA SER A 148 27.69 5.44 -0.91
C SER A 148 26.43 6.15 -0.42
N LYS A 149 26.44 6.59 0.84
CA LYS A 149 25.38 7.49 1.36
C LYS A 149 25.39 8.86 0.67
N LEU A 150 26.50 9.26 0.10
CA LEU A 150 26.63 10.52 -0.63
C LEU A 150 25.83 10.53 -1.93
N ASP A 151 25.49 9.34 -2.46
CA ASP A 151 24.67 9.18 -3.67
C ASP A 151 23.15 9.32 -3.37
N ASP A 152 22.77 9.46 -2.10
CA ASP A 152 21.39 9.64 -1.69
C ASP A 152 20.93 11.08 -1.91
N ASN A 153 20.08 11.29 -2.90
CA ASN A 153 19.56 12.60 -3.28
C ASN A 153 18.39 13.11 -2.41
N GLY A 154 17.98 12.34 -1.39
CA GLY A 154 16.90 12.72 -0.48
C GLY A 154 15.48 12.62 -1.07
N THR A 155 15.31 12.22 -2.33
CA THR A 155 14.01 12.18 -3.02
C THR A 155 13.61 10.81 -3.54
N ASP A 156 14.57 9.99 -3.96
CA ASP A 156 14.37 8.64 -4.44
C ASP A 156 14.50 7.61 -3.32
N ASN A 157 13.97 6.39 -3.54
CA ASN A 157 14.21 5.25 -2.66
C ASN A 157 15.46 4.48 -3.14
N PHE A 158 16.27 4.01 -2.18
CA PHE A 158 17.54 3.38 -2.49
C PHE A 158 17.75 2.06 -1.75
N LEU A 159 18.45 1.16 -2.42
CA LEU A 159 19.20 0.07 -1.79
C LEU A 159 20.66 0.52 -1.67
N LEU A 160 21.09 0.85 -0.47
CA LEU A 160 22.48 1.13 -0.17
C LEU A 160 23.23 -0.19 0.06
N THR A 161 24.18 -0.48 -0.83
CA THR A 161 25.02 -1.69 -0.75
C THR A 161 26.40 -1.34 -0.26
N ARG A 162 26.74 -1.79 0.95
CA ARG A 162 28.08 -1.62 1.52
C ARG A 162 28.76 -2.96 1.63
N THR A 163 29.94 -3.07 1.05
CA THR A 163 30.78 -4.25 1.15
C THR A 163 32.15 -3.82 1.60
N ASN A 164 32.65 -4.42 2.66
CA ASN A 164 34.00 -4.23 3.19
C ASN A 164 34.66 -5.59 3.47
N LYS A 165 35.88 -5.58 4.03
CA LYS A 165 36.63 -6.81 4.36
C LYS A 165 35.91 -7.72 5.36
N THR A 166 35.03 -7.15 6.20
CA THR A 166 34.29 -7.88 7.26
C THR A 166 32.92 -8.40 6.79
N GLY A 167 32.50 -8.06 5.58
CA GLY A 167 31.22 -8.52 5.02
C GLY A 167 30.42 -7.45 4.28
N SER A 168 29.18 -7.81 3.98
CA SER A 168 28.26 -6.89 3.27
C SER A 168 27.12 -6.50 4.20
N LYS A 169 26.84 -5.21 4.28
CA LYS A 169 25.69 -4.64 5.00
C LYS A 169 24.86 -3.81 4.03
N PHE A 170 23.60 -4.18 3.86
CA PHE A 170 22.67 -3.48 2.98
C PHE A 170 21.62 -2.74 3.79
N PHE A 171 21.15 -1.62 3.26
CA PHE A 171 20.11 -0.80 3.88
C PHE A 171 19.08 -0.41 2.83
N LEU A 172 17.82 -0.54 3.17
CA LEU A 172 16.73 0.03 2.39
C LEU A 172 16.48 1.46 2.90
N ILE A 173 16.65 2.45 2.02
CA ILE A 173 16.43 3.86 2.30
C ILE A 173 15.14 4.30 1.61
N LEU A 174 14.19 4.80 2.38
CA LEU A 174 12.91 5.31 1.88
C LEU A 174 12.85 6.82 2.11
N ASN A 175 13.01 7.58 1.03
CA ASN A 175 12.83 9.02 0.99
C ASN A 175 11.45 9.39 0.42
N ASN A 176 10.87 8.51 -0.41
CA ASN A 176 9.61 8.73 -1.11
C ASN A 176 8.62 7.60 -0.81
N TYR A 177 7.66 7.87 0.05
CA TYR A 177 6.53 7.00 0.37
C TYR A 177 5.35 7.83 0.88
N LYS A 178 4.14 7.27 0.83
CA LYS A 178 2.87 8.01 1.04
C LYS A 178 2.85 8.92 2.27
N THR A 179 3.49 8.51 3.36
CA THR A 179 3.44 9.19 4.67
C THR A 179 4.78 9.79 5.09
N VAL A 180 5.69 10.04 4.15
CA VAL A 180 7.03 10.60 4.43
C VAL A 180 6.96 11.95 5.13
N LYS A 181 5.96 12.78 4.84
CA LYS A 181 5.76 14.09 5.51
C LYS A 181 5.49 13.96 7.01
N ILE A 182 4.99 12.81 7.47
CA ILE A 182 4.66 12.54 8.88
C ILE A 182 5.83 11.85 9.58
N TYR A 183 6.39 10.81 8.94
CA TYR A 183 7.37 9.92 9.58
C TYR A 183 8.82 10.18 9.14
N GLY A 184 9.04 11.10 8.21
CA GLY A 184 10.36 11.44 7.68
C GLY A 184 11.01 10.29 6.91
N LYS A 185 12.24 10.48 6.52
CA LYS A 185 13.11 9.47 5.90
C LYS A 185 13.24 8.24 6.80
N LYS A 186 13.20 7.04 6.20
CA LYS A 186 13.41 5.77 6.89
C LYS A 186 14.61 5.03 6.34
N ILE A 187 15.38 4.42 7.21
CA ILE A 187 16.54 3.59 6.86
C ILE A 187 16.41 2.27 7.62
N TYR A 188 16.23 1.19 6.89
CA TYR A 188 16.07 -0.16 7.44
C TYR A 188 17.30 -0.99 7.13
N PRO A 189 17.98 -1.54 8.14
CA PRO A 189 19.01 -2.56 7.90
C PRO A 189 18.34 -3.81 7.32
N ILE A 190 19.00 -4.46 6.37
CA ILE A 190 18.55 -5.70 5.78
C ILE A 190 19.29 -6.87 6.44
N ASP A 191 18.55 -7.92 6.81
CA ASP A 191 19.15 -9.08 7.44
C ASP A 191 20.15 -9.82 6.53
N ASN A 192 21.09 -10.57 7.12
CA ASN A 192 22.17 -11.21 6.38
C ASN A 192 21.68 -12.29 5.40
N LYS A 193 20.54 -12.95 5.65
CA LYS A 193 19.97 -13.97 4.74
C LYS A 193 19.44 -13.28 3.50
N LEU A 194 18.69 -12.21 3.68
CA LEU A 194 18.15 -11.41 2.57
C LEU A 194 19.27 -10.67 1.81
N VAL A 195 20.32 -10.19 2.49
CA VAL A 195 21.52 -9.64 1.81
C VAL A 195 22.15 -10.65 0.85
N LYS A 196 22.29 -11.93 1.24
CA LYS A 196 22.83 -12.98 0.35
C LYS A 196 21.96 -13.15 -0.90
N LEU A 197 20.65 -13.19 -0.75
CA LEU A 197 19.70 -13.32 -1.86
C LEU A 197 19.76 -12.12 -2.81
N ILE A 198 19.77 -10.93 -2.25
CA ILE A 198 19.90 -9.69 -3.04
C ILE A 198 21.24 -9.68 -3.81
N LYS A 199 22.35 -10.11 -3.21
CA LYS A 199 23.64 -10.22 -3.92
C LYS A 199 23.56 -11.17 -5.12
N ILE A 200 22.87 -12.29 -5.00
CA ILE A 200 22.67 -13.23 -6.11
C ILE A 200 21.85 -12.53 -7.22
N LEU A 201 20.76 -11.84 -6.87
CA LEU A 201 19.99 -11.09 -7.86
C LEU A 201 20.84 -10.03 -8.55
N LEU A 202 21.63 -9.26 -7.79
CA LEU A 202 22.49 -8.19 -8.32
C LEU A 202 23.64 -8.72 -9.20
N PHE A 203 24.08 -9.95 -9.01
CA PHE A 203 25.05 -10.59 -9.91
C PHE A 203 24.53 -10.68 -11.36
N PHE A 204 23.25 -10.97 -11.51
CA PHE A 204 22.57 -11.06 -12.82
C PHE A 204 21.94 -9.73 -13.27
N ASN A 205 21.78 -8.77 -12.36
CA ASN A 205 21.21 -7.45 -12.64
C ASN A 205 22.33 -6.43 -12.91
N LYS A 206 22.36 -5.93 -14.14
CA LYS A 206 23.34 -4.92 -14.57
C LYS A 206 22.80 -3.50 -14.57
N SER A 207 21.55 -3.32 -14.09
CA SER A 207 20.87 -2.02 -14.00
C SER A 207 21.23 -1.29 -12.70
N SER A 208 20.96 0.00 -12.68
CA SER A 208 20.98 0.84 -11.47
C SER A 208 19.73 0.68 -10.59
N TYR A 209 18.74 -0.13 -10.99
CA TYR A 209 17.51 -0.37 -10.25
C TYR A 209 17.48 -1.80 -9.70
N LEU A 210 16.90 -1.97 -8.50
CA LEU A 210 16.83 -3.27 -7.83
C LEU A 210 15.92 -4.25 -8.57
N PHE A 211 14.72 -3.78 -8.96
CA PHE A 211 13.71 -4.60 -9.63
C PHE A 211 13.40 -4.07 -11.02
N LEU A 212 13.34 -4.98 -11.98
CA LEU A 212 13.22 -4.66 -13.40
C LEU A 212 11.94 -5.26 -14.00
N ARG A 213 11.47 -4.67 -15.10
CA ARG A 213 10.46 -5.26 -15.96
C ARG A 213 11.00 -6.57 -16.56
N TYR A 214 10.11 -7.38 -17.11
CA TYR A 214 10.44 -8.69 -17.68
C TYR A 214 11.57 -8.63 -18.75
N ASN A 215 11.56 -7.59 -19.58
CA ASN A 215 12.62 -7.38 -20.59
C ASN A 215 13.94 -6.83 -20.01
N ARG A 216 13.98 -6.53 -18.72
CA ARG A 216 15.14 -5.98 -17.96
C ARG A 216 15.68 -4.61 -18.42
N GLU A 217 14.92 -3.89 -19.24
CA GLU A 217 15.35 -2.58 -19.76
C GLU A 217 15.03 -1.43 -18.81
N LYS A 218 13.95 -1.55 -18.05
CA LYS A 218 13.44 -0.48 -17.18
C LYS A 218 13.08 -1.02 -15.79
N SER A 219 13.08 -0.14 -14.80
CA SER A 219 12.56 -0.46 -13.46
C SER A 219 11.08 -0.81 -13.48
N LEU A 220 10.62 -1.54 -12.48
CA LEU A 220 9.20 -1.75 -12.24
C LEU A 220 8.53 -0.41 -11.89
N SER A 221 7.44 -0.07 -12.58
CA SER A 221 6.50 0.95 -12.10
C SER A 221 5.59 0.38 -11.01
N SER A 222 4.86 1.23 -10.31
CA SER A 222 3.86 0.81 -9.32
C SER A 222 2.81 -0.14 -9.92
N ASN A 223 2.40 0.10 -11.18
CA ASN A 223 1.46 -0.76 -11.89
C ASN A 223 2.08 -2.11 -12.30
N ASP A 224 3.34 -2.10 -12.76
CA ASP A 224 4.06 -3.34 -13.09
C ASP A 224 4.25 -4.22 -11.86
N LEU A 225 4.58 -3.62 -10.71
CA LEU A 225 4.71 -4.33 -9.45
C LEU A 225 3.39 -4.97 -9.01
N THR A 226 2.28 -4.22 -9.09
CA THR A 226 0.96 -4.76 -8.78
C THR A 226 0.59 -5.93 -9.69
N LYS A 227 0.83 -5.81 -11.00
CA LYS A 227 0.59 -6.89 -11.96
C LYS A 227 1.49 -8.10 -11.71
N LEU A 228 2.75 -7.87 -11.34
CA LEU A 228 3.69 -8.95 -11.01
C LEU A 228 3.22 -9.72 -9.78
N MET A 229 2.87 -9.02 -8.69
CA MET A 229 2.36 -9.63 -7.46
C MET A 229 1.11 -10.48 -7.73
N ASN A 230 0.12 -9.93 -8.43
CA ASN A 230 -1.10 -10.65 -8.76
C ASN A 230 -0.80 -11.93 -9.57
N ARG A 231 0.06 -11.86 -10.60
CA ARG A 231 0.46 -13.04 -11.40
C ARG A 231 1.18 -14.11 -10.59
N ILE A 232 2.01 -13.71 -9.62
CA ILE A 232 2.69 -14.67 -8.74
C ILE A 232 1.64 -15.45 -7.95
N PHE A 233 0.80 -14.76 -7.20
CA PHE A 233 -0.19 -15.43 -6.35
C PHE A 233 -1.25 -16.20 -7.14
N GLU A 234 -1.66 -15.69 -8.31
CA GLU A 234 -2.56 -16.40 -9.21
C GLU A 234 -1.94 -17.72 -9.71
N LYS A 235 -0.64 -17.72 -10.06
CA LYS A 235 0.09 -18.92 -10.51
C LYS A 235 0.16 -20.00 -9.43
N TYR A 236 0.46 -19.65 -8.19
CA TYR A 236 0.78 -20.62 -7.14
C TYR A 236 -0.43 -21.03 -6.31
N ILE A 237 -1.38 -20.12 -6.09
CA ILE A 237 -2.54 -20.37 -5.21
C ILE A 237 -3.90 -19.93 -5.78
N GLY A 238 -3.96 -19.51 -7.05
CA GLY A 238 -5.21 -19.14 -7.72
C GLY A 238 -5.89 -17.88 -7.16
N LYS A 239 -5.16 -17.03 -6.40
CA LYS A 239 -5.70 -15.83 -5.76
C LYS A 239 -5.01 -14.57 -6.26
N THR A 240 -5.74 -13.44 -6.28
CA THR A 240 -5.21 -12.14 -6.67
C THR A 240 -4.77 -11.34 -5.45
N VAL A 241 -3.47 -11.36 -5.12
CA VAL A 241 -2.90 -10.73 -3.93
C VAL A 241 -1.93 -9.62 -4.32
N GLY A 242 -2.35 -8.37 -4.14
CA GLY A 242 -1.48 -7.21 -4.33
C GLY A 242 -0.81 -6.76 -3.04
N THR A 243 0.15 -5.84 -3.14
CA THR A 243 0.93 -5.31 -2.01
C THR A 243 0.06 -4.72 -0.89
N SER A 244 -1.06 -4.09 -1.24
CA SER A 244 -2.01 -3.58 -0.25
C SER A 244 -2.66 -4.69 0.56
N LEU A 245 -3.08 -5.78 -0.08
CA LEU A 245 -3.70 -6.91 0.60
C LEU A 245 -2.68 -7.64 1.49
N LEU A 246 -1.45 -7.84 1.01
CA LEU A 246 -0.36 -8.41 1.85
C LEU A 246 -0.12 -7.60 3.12
N ARG A 247 -0.16 -6.27 3.03
CA ARG A 247 -0.04 -5.42 4.23
C ARG A 247 -1.19 -5.62 5.19
N HIS A 248 -2.43 -5.71 4.69
CA HIS A 248 -3.58 -6.02 5.55
C HIS A 248 -3.41 -7.36 6.26
N ILE A 249 -2.96 -8.39 5.54
CA ILE A 249 -2.71 -9.73 6.08
C ILE A 249 -1.66 -9.69 7.18
N GLN A 250 -0.50 -9.09 6.92
CA GLN A 250 0.60 -9.02 7.89
C GLN A 250 0.24 -8.18 9.13
N ILE A 251 -0.44 -7.03 8.94
CA ILE A 251 -0.90 -6.20 10.05
C ILE A 251 -1.95 -6.96 10.88
N SER A 252 -2.88 -7.67 10.23
CA SER A 252 -3.90 -8.46 10.92
C SER A 252 -3.28 -9.59 11.73
N GLU A 253 -2.26 -10.27 11.20
CA GLU A 253 -1.54 -11.30 11.93
C GLU A 253 -0.75 -10.71 13.12
N TYR A 254 -0.06 -9.58 12.90
CA TYR A 254 0.69 -8.91 13.96
C TYR A 254 -0.22 -8.44 15.11
N LYS A 255 -1.43 -8.01 14.78
CA LYS A 255 -2.41 -7.45 15.73
C LYS A 255 -3.53 -8.41 16.11
N LYS A 256 -3.40 -9.70 15.81
CA LYS A 256 -4.50 -10.67 16.04
C LYS A 256 -4.99 -10.76 17.49
N ASN A 257 -4.11 -10.45 18.44
CA ASN A 257 -4.42 -10.47 19.87
C ASN A 257 -4.76 -9.08 20.44
N ASP A 258 -4.67 -8.03 19.62
CA ASP A 258 -5.05 -6.69 20.03
C ASP A 258 -6.58 -6.53 20.01
N PRO A 259 -7.17 -5.74 20.94
CA PRO A 259 -8.60 -5.45 20.89
C PRO A 259 -8.96 -4.73 19.60
N THR A 260 -10.12 -5.05 19.03
CA THR A 260 -10.67 -4.35 17.87
C THR A 260 -11.05 -2.91 18.18
N ILE A 261 -11.19 -2.07 17.16
CA ILE A 261 -11.64 -0.67 17.34
C ILE A 261 -13.00 -0.65 18.07
N LYS A 262 -13.91 -1.55 17.70
CA LYS A 262 -15.23 -1.65 18.34
C LYS A 262 -15.12 -1.99 19.83
N GLN A 263 -14.29 -2.98 20.20
CA GLN A 263 -14.05 -3.32 21.60
C GLN A 263 -13.45 -2.17 22.38
N ILE A 264 -12.51 -1.42 21.80
CA ILE A 264 -11.95 -0.21 22.42
C ILE A 264 -13.04 0.85 22.62
N GLN A 265 -13.90 1.07 21.62
CA GLN A 265 -15.00 2.02 21.70
C GLN A 265 -16.01 1.63 22.78
N GLU A 266 -16.39 0.35 22.85
CA GLU A 266 -17.31 -0.16 23.90
C GLU A 266 -16.75 0.02 25.31
N VAL A 267 -15.46 -0.25 25.50
CA VAL A 267 -14.78 -0.03 26.79
C VAL A 267 -14.75 1.46 27.12
N ASN A 268 -14.38 2.31 26.16
CA ASN A 268 -14.35 3.75 26.36
C ASN A 268 -15.75 4.29 26.70
N GLN A 269 -16.78 3.85 25.98
CA GLN A 269 -18.16 4.28 26.24
C GLN A 269 -18.60 3.90 27.66
N LYS A 270 -18.36 2.65 28.09
CA LYS A 270 -18.68 2.21 29.46
C LYS A 270 -17.97 3.05 30.53
N VAL A 271 -16.72 3.45 30.27
CA VAL A 271 -15.95 4.29 31.18
C VAL A 271 -16.49 5.72 31.15
N GLU A 272 -16.80 6.27 29.98
CA GLU A 272 -17.43 7.61 29.87
C GLU A 272 -18.77 7.66 30.58
N ASP A 273 -19.64 6.68 30.37
CA ASP A 273 -20.96 6.61 31.02
C ASP A 273 -20.84 6.48 32.55
N LYS A 274 -19.84 5.72 33.02
CA LYS A 274 -19.63 5.50 34.46
C LYS A 274 -19.02 6.71 35.17
N PHE A 275 -18.06 7.39 34.53
CA PHE A 275 -17.27 8.44 35.16
C PHE A 275 -17.63 9.85 34.69
N LEU A 276 -18.52 9.98 33.68
CA LEU A 276 -18.96 11.25 33.08
C LEU A 276 -17.80 12.12 32.55
N HIS A 277 -16.76 11.46 32.02
CA HIS A 277 -15.59 12.08 31.44
C HIS A 277 -15.36 11.55 30.04
N SER A 278 -14.82 12.37 29.13
CA SER A 278 -14.43 11.93 27.78
C SER A 278 -13.31 10.90 27.84
N SER A 279 -13.18 10.06 26.78
CA SER A 279 -12.10 9.08 26.64
C SER A 279 -10.71 9.70 26.80
N LYS A 280 -10.52 10.94 26.34
CA LYS A 280 -9.28 11.69 26.52
C LYS A 280 -8.95 11.90 27.99
N MET A 281 -9.92 12.43 28.79
CA MET A 281 -9.75 12.64 30.21
C MET A 281 -9.52 11.35 30.98
N ASN A 282 -10.26 10.29 30.63
CA ASN A 282 -10.09 8.97 31.24
C ASN A 282 -8.68 8.41 31.03
N ASN A 283 -8.09 8.61 29.84
CA ASN A 283 -6.71 8.21 29.55
C ASN A 283 -5.68 9.00 30.36
N GLU A 284 -5.93 10.30 30.63
CA GLU A 284 -5.06 11.14 31.49
C GLU A 284 -5.10 10.70 32.96
N TYR A 285 -6.25 10.22 33.44
CA TYR A 285 -6.41 9.70 34.81
C TYR A 285 -5.84 8.29 34.99
N ARG A 286 -5.68 7.51 33.90
CA ARG A 286 -5.10 6.19 33.97
C ARG A 286 -3.63 6.27 34.38
N LYS A 287 -3.29 5.66 35.51
CA LYS A 287 -1.90 5.52 35.98
C LYS A 287 -1.40 4.10 35.62
N ILE A 288 -0.25 4.03 34.98
CA ILE A 288 0.45 2.80 34.63
C ILE A 288 1.73 2.80 35.45
N LYS A 289 1.99 1.70 36.16
CA LYS A 289 3.22 1.54 36.93
C LYS A 289 4.43 1.42 36.01
#